data_f561cdafbfa9a19253b698720a5200ed
#
_entry.id   f561cdafbfa9a19253b698720a5200ed
#
_cell.length_a   1.000
_cell.length_b   1.000
_cell.length_c   1.000
_cell.angle_alpha   90.00
_cell.angle_beta   90.00
_cell.angle_gamma   90.00
#
_symmetry.space_group_name_H-M   'P 1'
#
loop_
_entity.id
_entity.type
_entity.pdbx_description
1 polymer ?
#
loop_
_entity_poly.entity_id
_entity_poly.type
_entity_poly.pdbx_seq_one_letter_code
_entity_poly.pdbx_strand_id
1 'polypeptide(L)'
;MGDREDFLDWFNTTWRAAEVALHNGDAGPRFATWSEREPVTLFGAWLNAADPVAAREVFEKLAADFSRATASEVRLVAADVSGDLAYTVHREITSTSVRGEPRDYTLRVTQIYRREAGSWKVAHRHADSEPEAADTA
;
A
#
# COMPACT_ATOMS: atom_id res chain seq x y z
N MET A 1 8.64 -10.42 -22.57
CA MET A 1 8.31 -10.21 -21.18
C MET A 1 6.82 -10.04 -21.04
N GLY A 2 6.22 -10.68 -20.08
CA GLY A 2 4.78 -10.59 -19.88
C GLY A 2 4.38 -9.37 -19.06
N ASP A 3 3.13 -8.95 -19.21
CA ASP A 3 2.57 -7.84 -18.42
C ASP A 3 2.67 -8.11 -16.91
N ARG A 4 2.47 -9.36 -16.51
CA ARG A 4 2.57 -9.74 -15.11
C ARG A 4 3.98 -9.53 -14.55
N GLU A 5 5.00 -9.89 -15.31
CA GLU A 5 6.39 -9.70 -14.90
C GLU A 5 6.73 -8.22 -14.77
N ASP A 6 6.29 -7.39 -15.73
CA ASP A 6 6.52 -5.95 -15.70
C ASP A 6 5.81 -5.31 -14.49
N PHE A 7 4.58 -5.75 -14.22
CA PHE A 7 3.85 -5.28 -13.06
C PHE A 7 4.57 -5.66 -11.75
N LEU A 8 5.02 -6.91 -11.63
CA LEU A 8 5.71 -7.37 -10.43
C LEU A 8 7.05 -6.67 -10.23
N ASP A 9 7.76 -6.35 -11.31
CA ASP A 9 8.98 -5.55 -11.20
C ASP A 9 8.67 -4.17 -10.62
N TRP A 10 7.63 -3.53 -11.11
CA TRP A 10 7.18 -2.24 -10.58
C TRP A 10 6.77 -2.37 -9.10
N PHE A 11 6.00 -3.40 -8.77
CA PHE A 11 5.54 -3.65 -7.41
C PHE A 11 6.70 -3.86 -6.45
N ASN A 12 7.66 -4.68 -6.84
CA ASN A 12 8.79 -5.04 -5.99
C ASN A 12 9.85 -3.94 -5.88
N THR A 13 9.83 -2.94 -6.72
CA THR A 13 10.78 -1.83 -6.71
C THR A 13 10.10 -0.52 -6.35
N THR A 14 9.35 0.06 -7.27
CA THR A 14 8.77 1.40 -7.12
C THR A 14 7.73 1.44 -6.01
N TRP A 15 6.79 0.50 -6.01
CA TRP A 15 5.77 0.47 -4.97
C TRP A 15 6.37 0.18 -3.59
N ARG A 16 7.30 -0.76 -3.52
CA ARG A 16 7.99 -1.10 -2.25
C ARG A 16 8.74 0.10 -1.68
N ALA A 17 9.45 0.84 -2.52
CA ALA A 17 10.17 2.02 -2.06
C ALA A 17 9.22 3.08 -1.49
N ALA A 18 8.03 3.22 -2.08
CA ALA A 18 7.02 4.15 -1.60
C ALA A 18 6.49 3.75 -0.20
N GLU A 19 6.35 2.45 0.06
CA GLU A 19 5.94 1.96 1.37
C GLU A 19 6.97 2.28 2.45
N VAL A 20 8.24 2.04 2.16
CA VAL A 20 9.33 2.36 3.09
C VAL A 20 9.37 3.86 3.37
N ALA A 21 9.24 4.67 2.34
CA ALA A 21 9.28 6.14 2.47
C ALA A 21 8.14 6.64 3.36
N LEU A 22 6.92 6.14 3.17
CA LEU A 22 5.77 6.54 3.97
C LEU A 22 6.01 6.28 5.47
N HIS A 23 6.55 5.11 5.79
CA HIS A 23 6.80 4.73 7.18
C HIS A 23 7.98 5.47 7.81
N ASN A 24 8.69 6.26 7.01
CA ASN A 24 9.74 7.18 7.47
C ASN A 24 9.30 8.65 7.37
N GLY A 25 8.03 8.90 7.13
CA GLY A 25 7.47 10.24 7.15
C GLY A 25 7.48 10.97 5.81
N ASP A 26 7.70 10.27 4.71
CA ASP A 26 7.72 10.85 3.36
C ASP A 26 6.58 10.30 2.52
N ALA A 27 5.56 11.09 2.28
CA ALA A 27 4.39 10.71 1.48
C ALA A 27 4.61 10.90 -0.02
N GLY A 28 5.67 11.58 -0.45
CA GLY A 28 5.90 11.90 -1.88
C GLY A 28 5.83 10.69 -2.80
N PRO A 29 6.61 9.63 -2.54
CA PRO A 29 6.53 8.42 -3.36
C PRO A 29 5.14 7.75 -3.35
N ARG A 30 4.41 7.79 -2.22
CA ARG A 30 3.05 7.27 -2.16
C ARG A 30 2.15 8.03 -3.12
N PHE A 31 2.23 9.35 -3.16
CA PHE A 31 1.47 10.16 -4.11
C PHE A 31 1.78 9.74 -5.55
N ALA A 32 3.04 9.50 -5.86
CA ALA A 32 3.47 9.13 -7.21
C ALA A 32 2.99 7.74 -7.65
N THR A 33 2.72 6.84 -6.71
CA THR A 33 2.28 5.47 -7.01
C THR A 33 0.76 5.28 -6.96
N TRP A 34 0.02 6.29 -6.56
CA TRP A 34 -1.45 6.24 -6.51
C TRP A 34 -2.06 7.03 -7.67
N SER A 35 -3.20 6.53 -8.16
CA SER A 35 -3.96 7.21 -9.18
C SER A 35 -4.57 8.50 -8.63
N GLU A 36 -4.65 9.52 -9.46
CA GLU A 36 -5.39 10.75 -9.18
C GLU A 36 -6.69 10.81 -9.99
N ARG A 37 -6.97 9.75 -10.73
CA ARG A 37 -8.17 9.65 -11.59
C ARG A 37 -9.24 8.82 -10.89
N GLU A 38 -10.41 9.38 -10.72
CA GLU A 38 -11.53 8.64 -10.13
C GLU A 38 -11.93 7.42 -10.96
N PRO A 39 -12.42 6.34 -10.31
CA PRO A 39 -12.56 6.17 -8.87
C PRO A 39 -11.24 5.76 -8.19
N VAL A 40 -11.02 6.31 -7.01
CA VAL A 40 -9.92 5.93 -6.13
C VAL A 40 -10.51 5.74 -4.73
N THR A 41 -10.27 4.59 -4.12
CA THR A 41 -10.86 4.26 -2.82
C THR A 41 -9.82 3.64 -1.90
N LEU A 42 -9.99 3.89 -0.61
CA LEU A 42 -9.11 3.39 0.43
C LEU A 42 -9.92 2.98 1.65
N PHE A 43 -9.86 1.69 2.00
CA PHE A 43 -10.31 1.21 3.29
C PHE A 43 -9.05 0.80 4.06
N GLY A 44 -8.43 1.76 4.72
CA GLY A 44 -7.22 1.52 5.47
C GLY A 44 -7.52 0.91 6.83
N ALA A 45 -6.48 0.41 7.48
CA ALA A 45 -6.63 -0.18 8.81
C ALA A 45 -7.12 0.84 9.84
N TRP A 46 -6.88 2.13 9.59
CA TRP A 46 -7.22 3.19 10.53
C TRP A 46 -8.04 4.33 9.93
N LEU A 47 -7.89 4.58 8.62
CA LEU A 47 -8.50 5.72 7.95
C LEU A 47 -9.06 5.30 6.60
N ASN A 48 -10.14 5.96 6.17
CA ASN A 48 -10.82 5.67 4.91
C ASN A 48 -10.84 6.89 4.01
N ALA A 49 -10.91 6.66 2.70
CA ALA A 49 -11.11 7.71 1.71
C ALA A 49 -11.88 7.13 0.52
N ALA A 50 -12.70 7.96 -0.11
CA ALA A 50 -13.55 7.54 -1.22
C ALA A 50 -13.27 8.30 -2.52
N ASP A 51 -12.25 9.14 -2.55
CA ASP A 51 -11.83 9.89 -3.73
C ASP A 51 -10.34 10.23 -3.65
N PRO A 52 -9.72 10.69 -4.75
CA PRO A 52 -8.27 10.96 -4.76
C PRO A 52 -7.82 12.05 -3.78
N VAL A 53 -8.62 13.08 -3.58
CA VAL A 53 -8.27 14.17 -2.67
C VAL A 53 -8.25 13.67 -1.22
N ALA A 54 -9.28 12.94 -0.83
CA ALA A 54 -9.35 12.37 0.51
C ALA A 54 -8.24 11.35 0.75
N ALA A 55 -7.90 10.54 -0.26
CA ALA A 55 -6.79 9.60 -0.15
C ALA A 55 -5.47 10.32 0.10
N ARG A 56 -5.22 11.42 -0.60
CA ARG A 56 -4.02 12.21 -0.42
C ARG A 56 -3.92 12.77 1.00
N GLU A 57 -5.04 13.24 1.56
CA GLU A 57 -5.07 13.73 2.95
C GLU A 57 -4.75 12.62 3.95
N VAL A 58 -5.22 11.39 3.71
CA VAL A 58 -4.87 10.23 4.54
C VAL A 58 -3.36 9.99 4.49
N PHE A 59 -2.75 10.03 3.31
CA PHE A 59 -1.31 9.78 3.18
C PHE A 59 -0.49 10.88 3.87
N GLU A 60 -0.92 12.13 3.79
CA GLU A 60 -0.25 13.23 4.49
C GLU A 60 -0.30 13.02 6.00
N LYS A 61 -1.45 12.61 6.53
CA LYS A 61 -1.60 12.34 7.96
C LYS A 61 -0.74 11.16 8.40
N LEU A 62 -0.72 10.08 7.63
CA LEU A 62 0.11 8.92 7.95
C LEU A 62 1.59 9.28 7.95
N ALA A 63 2.04 10.04 6.96
CA ALA A 63 3.43 10.48 6.89
C ALA A 63 3.80 11.37 8.08
N ALA A 64 2.88 12.19 8.55
CA ALA A 64 3.11 13.04 9.72
C ALA A 64 3.25 12.20 11.00
N ASP A 65 2.58 11.04 11.06
CA ASP A 65 2.58 10.19 12.24
C ASP A 65 3.72 9.15 12.23
N PHE A 66 4.19 8.73 11.06
CA PHE A 66 5.19 7.66 10.93
C PHE A 66 6.62 8.20 10.93
N SER A 67 7.51 7.46 11.61
CA SER A 67 8.94 7.75 11.60
C SER A 67 9.72 6.47 11.95
N ARG A 68 11.01 6.48 11.64
CA ARG A 68 11.98 5.47 12.11
C ARG A 68 11.55 4.05 11.81
N ALA A 69 11.22 3.76 10.57
CA ALA A 69 10.94 2.40 10.15
C ALA A 69 12.21 1.54 10.31
N THR A 70 12.12 0.46 11.05
CA THR A 70 13.22 -0.47 11.27
C THR A 70 13.02 -1.78 10.54
N ALA A 71 11.79 -2.09 10.13
CA ALA A 71 11.49 -3.26 9.31
C ALA A 71 10.28 -2.96 8.42
N SER A 72 10.36 -3.45 7.20
CA SER A 72 9.26 -3.38 6.25
C SER A 72 9.38 -4.58 5.32
N GLU A 73 8.49 -5.53 5.50
CA GLU A 73 8.47 -6.76 4.70
C GLU A 73 7.12 -6.88 4.03
N VAL A 74 7.11 -7.33 2.77
CA VAL A 74 5.89 -7.63 2.03
C VAL A 74 5.95 -9.09 1.60
N ARG A 75 4.92 -9.85 1.96
CA ARG A 75 4.77 -11.24 1.55
C ARG A 75 3.62 -11.34 0.58
N LEU A 76 3.95 -11.50 -0.69
CA LEU A 76 2.95 -11.63 -1.75
C LEU A 76 2.29 -13.00 -1.68
N VAL A 77 0.95 -13.01 -1.61
CA VAL A 77 0.15 -14.23 -1.63
C VAL A 77 -0.34 -14.53 -3.03
N ALA A 78 -0.83 -13.51 -3.74
CA ALA A 78 -1.34 -13.66 -5.10
C ALA A 78 -1.23 -12.34 -5.85
N ALA A 79 -1.04 -12.42 -7.16
CA ALA A 79 -1.06 -11.28 -8.05
C ALA A 79 -1.44 -11.73 -9.44
N ASP A 80 -2.19 -10.90 -10.15
CA ASP A 80 -2.50 -11.16 -11.55
C ASP A 80 -2.73 -9.84 -12.29
N VAL A 81 -2.61 -9.91 -13.60
CA VAL A 81 -2.77 -8.77 -14.49
C VAL A 81 -3.70 -9.17 -15.63
N SER A 82 -4.66 -8.31 -15.95
CA SER A 82 -5.55 -8.48 -17.07
C SER A 82 -5.71 -7.13 -17.77
N GLY A 83 -5.06 -6.97 -18.92
CA GLY A 83 -5.05 -5.69 -19.64
C GLY A 83 -4.43 -4.59 -18.79
N ASP A 84 -5.17 -3.53 -18.56
CA ASP A 84 -4.72 -2.37 -17.79
C ASP A 84 -5.12 -2.44 -16.31
N LEU A 85 -5.57 -3.61 -15.85
CA LEU A 85 -5.89 -3.86 -14.44
C LEU A 85 -4.99 -4.93 -13.86
N ALA A 86 -4.65 -4.76 -12.60
CA ALA A 86 -3.91 -5.75 -11.83
C ALA A 86 -4.45 -5.77 -10.40
N TYR A 87 -4.14 -6.86 -9.68
CA TYR A 87 -4.40 -6.91 -8.24
C TYR A 87 -3.25 -7.60 -7.52
N THR A 88 -3.10 -7.28 -6.25
CA THR A 88 -2.27 -8.05 -5.33
C THR A 88 -3.05 -8.40 -4.08
N VAL A 89 -2.73 -9.55 -3.52
CA VAL A 89 -3.12 -9.94 -2.17
C VAL A 89 -1.83 -10.23 -1.43
N HIS A 90 -1.58 -9.52 -0.35
CA HIS A 90 -0.29 -9.65 0.34
C HIS A 90 -0.40 -9.29 1.82
N ARG A 91 0.65 -9.59 2.57
CA ARG A 91 0.81 -9.15 3.95
C ARG A 91 1.91 -8.11 4.01
N GLU A 92 1.70 -7.13 4.89
CA GLU A 92 2.70 -6.10 5.20
C GLU A 92 3.09 -6.23 6.65
N ILE A 93 4.35 -6.54 6.89
CA ILE A 93 4.89 -6.73 8.23
C ILE A 93 5.82 -5.55 8.49
N THR A 94 5.43 -4.70 9.43
CA THR A 94 6.05 -3.39 9.61
C THR A 94 6.44 -3.16 11.05
N SER A 95 7.63 -2.58 11.24
CA SER A 95 8.08 -2.03 12.52
C SER A 95 8.45 -0.57 12.26
N THR A 96 7.74 0.33 12.90
CA THR A 96 7.92 1.77 12.71
C THR A 96 7.52 2.49 13.99
N SER A 97 7.71 3.80 14.07
CA SER A 97 7.18 4.61 15.16
C SER A 97 5.95 5.36 14.67
N VAL A 98 4.92 5.41 15.50
CA VAL A 98 3.70 6.17 15.25
C VAL A 98 3.62 7.24 16.34
N ARG A 99 3.72 8.50 15.94
CA ARG A 99 3.79 9.64 16.86
C ARG A 99 4.84 9.43 17.95
N GLY A 100 6.01 8.92 17.55
CA GLY A 100 7.14 8.67 18.44
C GLY A 100 7.10 7.37 19.23
N GLU A 101 6.02 6.59 19.13
CA GLU A 101 5.88 5.33 19.84
C GLU A 101 6.19 4.15 18.93
N PRO A 102 7.13 3.26 19.28
CA PRO A 102 7.41 2.08 18.47
C PRO A 102 6.17 1.19 18.36
N ARG A 103 5.92 0.69 17.14
CA ARG A 103 4.80 -0.20 16.83
C ARG A 103 5.26 -1.29 15.88
N ASP A 104 4.81 -2.51 16.16
CA ASP A 104 4.94 -3.63 15.24
C ASP A 104 3.54 -4.04 14.83
N TYR A 105 3.31 -4.22 13.54
CA TYR A 105 2.00 -4.67 13.09
C TYR A 105 2.08 -5.42 11.77
N THR A 106 1.09 -6.27 11.55
CA THR A 106 0.93 -7.00 10.30
C THR A 106 -0.44 -6.70 9.74
N LEU A 107 -0.48 -6.27 8.49
CA LEU A 107 -1.73 -6.01 7.78
C LEU A 107 -1.95 -7.05 6.70
N ARG A 108 -3.21 -7.41 6.52
CA ARG A 108 -3.66 -8.13 5.33
C ARG A 108 -4.12 -7.09 4.34
N VAL A 109 -3.66 -7.20 3.10
CA VAL A 109 -3.87 -6.14 2.11
C VAL A 109 -4.31 -6.73 0.79
N THR A 110 -5.33 -6.11 0.20
CA THR A 110 -5.70 -6.30 -1.20
C THR A 110 -5.61 -4.95 -1.88
N GLN A 111 -4.93 -4.89 -3.00
CA GLN A 111 -4.87 -3.68 -3.81
C GLN A 111 -5.25 -3.96 -5.25
N ILE A 112 -5.89 -2.97 -5.86
CA ILE A 112 -6.23 -2.97 -7.29
C ILE A 112 -5.47 -1.83 -7.93
N TYR A 113 -4.89 -2.10 -9.09
CA TYR A 113 -4.03 -1.17 -9.81
C TYR A 113 -4.57 -0.94 -11.21
N ARG A 114 -4.36 0.26 -11.73
CA ARG A 114 -4.63 0.59 -13.14
C ARG A 114 -3.34 1.00 -13.82
N ARG A 115 -3.17 0.61 -15.08
CA ARG A 115 -2.09 1.15 -15.92
C ARG A 115 -2.62 2.40 -16.60
N GLU A 116 -2.00 3.52 -16.30
CA GLU A 116 -2.39 4.85 -16.78
C GLU A 116 -1.19 5.47 -17.48
N ALA A 117 -1.34 5.82 -18.76
CA ALA A 117 -0.26 6.40 -19.56
C ALA A 117 1.05 5.62 -19.46
N GLY A 118 0.94 4.29 -19.47
CA GLY A 118 2.09 3.39 -19.41
C GLY A 118 2.65 3.14 -18.01
N SER A 119 2.08 3.71 -16.97
CA SER A 119 2.53 3.53 -15.60
C SER A 119 1.46 2.90 -14.74
N TRP A 120 1.87 1.99 -13.86
CA TRP A 120 0.95 1.41 -12.90
C TRP A 120 0.67 2.38 -11.76
N LYS A 121 -0.58 2.43 -11.31
CA LYS A 121 -1.03 3.26 -10.20
C LYS A 121 -2.02 2.47 -9.35
N VAL A 122 -1.92 2.61 -8.04
CA VAL A 122 -2.91 2.02 -7.13
C VAL A 122 -4.21 2.80 -7.26
N ALA A 123 -5.31 2.09 -7.41
CA ALA A 123 -6.65 2.68 -7.49
C ALA A 123 -7.50 2.32 -6.28
N HIS A 124 -7.20 1.20 -5.63
CA HIS A 124 -7.91 0.75 -4.43
C HIS A 124 -6.97 0.01 -3.50
N ARG A 125 -7.15 0.23 -2.21
CA ARG A 125 -6.50 -0.52 -1.15
C ARG A 125 -7.52 -0.84 -0.07
N HIS A 126 -7.54 -2.09 0.36
CA HIS A 126 -8.25 -2.52 1.56
C HIS A 126 -7.23 -3.23 2.45
N ALA A 127 -7.04 -2.72 3.65
CA ALA A 127 -6.10 -3.27 4.61
C ALA A 127 -6.76 -3.43 5.97
N ASP A 128 -6.49 -4.54 6.63
CA ASP A 128 -6.93 -4.75 8.00
C ASP A 128 -5.84 -5.47 8.79
N SER A 129 -6.03 -5.52 10.10
CA SER A 129 -5.09 -6.21 10.98
C SER A 129 -5.21 -7.72 10.83
N GLU A 130 -4.07 -8.40 10.88
CA GLU A 130 -4.04 -9.87 10.89
C GLU A 130 -4.79 -10.38 12.12
N PRO A 131 -5.76 -11.29 11.96
CA PRO A 131 -6.41 -11.91 13.11
C PRO A 131 -5.43 -12.72 13.94
N GLU A 132 -5.75 -12.89 15.21
CA GLU A 132 -4.97 -13.76 16.07
C GLU A 132 -5.00 -15.21 15.59
N ALA A 133 -4.04 -15.99 16.09
CA ALA A 133 -3.87 -17.35 15.66
C ALA A 133 -5.07 -18.25 15.96
N ALA A 134 -5.05 -19.42 15.40
CA ALA A 134 -6.18 -20.32 15.23
C ALA A 134 -6.81 -20.88 16.50
N ASP A 135 -6.33 -20.60 17.68
CA ASP A 135 -7.00 -20.94 18.91
C ASP A 135 -8.38 -20.29 19.01
N THR A 136 -8.64 -19.32 18.17
CA THR A 136 -9.92 -18.64 18.08
C THR A 136 -10.86 -19.29 17.08
N ALA A 137 -10.37 -20.22 16.32
CA ALA A 137 -11.13 -20.81 15.23
C ALA A 137 -12.17 -21.81 15.73
#